data_5dae4a27025df412e870c9323773e8c9
#
_entry.id   5dae4a27025df412e870c9323773e8c9
#
_cell.length_a   1.000
_cell.length_b   1.000
_cell.length_c   1.000
_cell.angle_alpha   90.00
_cell.angle_beta   90.00
_cell.angle_gamma   90.00
#
_symmetry.space_group_name_H-M   'P 1'
#
loop_
_entity.id
_entity.type
_entity.pdbx_description
1 polymer ?
#
loop_
_entity_poly.entity_id
_entity_poly.type
_entity_poly.pdbx_seq_one_letter_code
_entity_poly.pdbx_strand_id
1 'polypeptide(L)'
;MVQLIPDVLAPEIKSPAEKRLFIEFRDHTTSNKYVILHSLGIAEHTNNIFGEIDFVILSNEGVLCLEVKGGQVSRRNGVWEFTNRYGKISRKNEGPFQQVQGNMQSLRQYMVRRLGNHDPLVRCQYACAVAMPDCRFEATGVGIDVVPEILVDAKQPWNLDSLVNQTFGYWRQTCIEKHGFEGGRLTDAEIDKLANLLRGDFQFVPSMKDAVERTVKELCALTAEQYEVLESLFENPRTMISGVAGAGKTLIAMEQARRAYWEGKSVLYLCFNHSIAQYVQHQFEKDNVYIEAVTLHAFMMHTCGIEWSPDLSQYFYEKELPATFMAVENVPAYDLVIIDEGQDLLTDTYMECIDRVVQDGLSDGTWAIYYDPNQNIFNSYAQLDAMITRLRNETYAMSWKLHANCRNTKQIANANILMTNIPNQGKPTVSGPQVKYDSYSGKEDERQKINAIVREIKDSGAIGSDFIILSRYTLSNPLNGLGLTGLDKGLGTLKTMGPIWKARKNDVRFSTISGFKGLESKIVIMIDVDHFSDEDTRLLNYVAASRACAMLYVLYDGNAEQERQNMILSGFIQVGT
;
A
#
# COMPACT_ATOMS: atom_id res chain seq x y z
N MET A 1 20.96 -32.09 -19.33
CA MET A 1 21.02 -30.81 -18.56
C MET A 1 20.09 -30.92 -17.34
N VAL A 2 20.55 -30.52 -16.16
CA VAL A 2 19.76 -30.54 -14.92
C VAL A 2 19.32 -29.11 -14.59
N GLN A 3 18.04 -28.91 -14.29
CA GLN A 3 17.46 -27.66 -13.80
C GLN A 3 16.79 -27.94 -12.46
N LEU A 4 17.20 -27.21 -11.41
CA LEU A 4 16.52 -27.23 -10.11
C LEU A 4 15.57 -26.03 -9.95
N ILE A 5 14.41 -26.26 -9.34
CA ILE A 5 13.41 -25.24 -9.03
C ILE A 5 12.94 -25.41 -7.57
N PRO A 6 13.28 -24.47 -6.65
CA PRO A 6 14.19 -23.34 -6.86
C PRO A 6 15.64 -23.76 -7.09
N ASP A 7 16.44 -22.91 -7.72
CA ASP A 7 17.86 -23.13 -7.99
C ASP A 7 18.77 -22.87 -6.77
N VAL A 8 18.20 -22.29 -5.71
CA VAL A 8 18.84 -22.01 -4.42
C VAL A 8 18.14 -22.77 -3.30
N LEU A 9 18.94 -23.25 -2.34
CA LEU A 9 18.44 -23.88 -1.12
C LEU A 9 17.80 -22.82 -0.20
N ALA A 10 16.58 -23.09 0.25
CA ALA A 10 15.94 -22.26 1.26
C ALA A 10 16.70 -22.36 2.60
N PRO A 11 16.90 -21.22 3.32
CA PRO A 11 17.62 -21.21 4.61
C PRO A 11 16.99 -22.11 5.68
N GLU A 12 15.67 -22.32 5.60
CA GLU A 12 14.87 -23.08 6.58
C GLU A 12 15.04 -24.60 6.49
N ILE A 13 15.65 -25.14 5.41
CA ILE A 13 15.83 -26.56 5.24
C ILE A 13 16.76 -27.11 6.34
N LYS A 14 16.18 -27.97 7.19
CA LYS A 14 16.86 -28.52 8.36
C LYS A 14 17.57 -29.85 8.09
N SER A 15 17.20 -30.56 7.01
CA SER A 15 17.74 -31.90 6.69
C SER A 15 19.10 -31.81 6.00
N PRO A 16 20.21 -32.29 6.64
CA PRO A 16 21.51 -32.34 5.98
C PRO A 16 21.55 -33.31 4.81
N ALA A 17 20.78 -34.40 4.87
CA ALA A 17 20.66 -35.39 3.81
C ALA A 17 20.05 -34.80 2.54
N GLU A 18 19.00 -34.02 2.70
CA GLU A 18 18.32 -33.30 1.63
C GLU A 18 19.22 -32.23 1.00
N LYS A 19 19.95 -31.45 1.83
CA LYS A 19 20.95 -30.49 1.34
C LYS A 19 22.06 -31.16 0.51
N ARG A 20 22.52 -32.31 0.94
CA ARG A 20 23.53 -33.07 0.19
C ARG A 20 23.02 -33.49 -1.17
N LEU A 21 21.82 -34.08 -1.25
CA LEU A 21 21.22 -34.48 -2.51
C LEU A 21 20.95 -33.32 -3.44
N PHE A 22 20.51 -32.18 -2.89
CA PHE A 22 20.32 -30.97 -3.69
C PHE A 22 21.62 -30.54 -4.39
N ILE A 23 22.74 -30.54 -3.68
CA ILE A 23 24.06 -30.19 -4.22
C ILE A 23 24.49 -31.22 -5.27
N GLU A 24 24.36 -32.54 -4.96
CA GLU A 24 24.69 -33.63 -5.89
C GLU A 24 23.88 -33.52 -7.20
N PHE A 25 22.58 -33.22 -7.12
CA PHE A 25 21.74 -33.04 -8.30
C PHE A 25 22.10 -31.77 -9.08
N ARG A 26 22.39 -30.68 -8.39
CA ARG A 26 22.78 -29.41 -9.03
C ARG A 26 24.08 -29.56 -9.82
N ASP A 27 25.05 -30.25 -9.25
CA ASP A 27 26.40 -30.38 -9.81
C ASP A 27 26.51 -31.59 -10.78
N HIS A 28 25.40 -32.36 -10.97
CA HIS A 28 25.40 -33.53 -11.85
C HIS A 28 25.46 -33.14 -13.33
N THR A 29 26.42 -33.71 -14.05
CA THR A 29 26.61 -33.47 -15.49
C THR A 29 26.06 -34.65 -16.29
N THR A 30 25.10 -34.37 -17.18
CA THR A 30 24.44 -35.36 -18.03
C THR A 30 23.96 -34.77 -19.34
N SER A 31 23.80 -35.64 -20.37
CA SER A 31 23.14 -35.31 -21.63
C SER A 31 21.61 -35.35 -21.53
N ASN A 32 21.07 -36.06 -20.52
CA ASN A 32 19.64 -36.18 -20.31
C ASN A 32 19.04 -34.85 -19.76
N LYS A 33 17.76 -34.61 -20.04
CA LYS A 33 17.03 -33.50 -19.49
C LYS A 33 16.35 -33.89 -18.18
N TYR A 34 16.63 -33.13 -17.12
CA TYR A 34 15.97 -33.25 -15.82
C TYR A 34 15.50 -31.89 -15.34
N VAL A 35 14.24 -31.82 -14.91
CA VAL A 35 13.73 -30.68 -14.12
C VAL A 35 13.37 -31.23 -12.74
N ILE A 36 14.00 -30.70 -11.71
CA ILE A 36 13.88 -31.20 -10.34
C ILE A 36 13.20 -30.12 -9.49
N LEU A 37 12.01 -30.43 -9.02
CA LEU A 37 11.25 -29.56 -8.11
C LEU A 37 11.59 -29.98 -6.68
N HIS A 38 12.17 -29.07 -5.90
CA HIS A 38 12.59 -29.33 -4.51
C HIS A 38 11.54 -28.77 -3.54
N SER A 39 11.19 -29.52 -2.49
CA SER A 39 10.17 -29.16 -1.49
C SER A 39 8.83 -28.77 -2.15
N LEU A 40 8.25 -29.71 -2.93
CA LEU A 40 6.97 -29.44 -3.60
C LEU A 40 5.81 -29.66 -2.63
N GLY A 41 5.15 -28.58 -2.22
CA GLY A 41 3.94 -28.62 -1.42
C GLY A 41 2.72 -29.08 -2.23
N ILE A 42 1.93 -29.99 -1.67
CA ILE A 42 0.64 -30.42 -2.22
C ILE A 42 -0.47 -29.94 -1.29
N ALA A 43 -1.24 -28.96 -1.75
CA ALA A 43 -2.33 -28.35 -0.97
C ALA A 43 -3.48 -29.33 -0.67
N GLU A 44 -3.67 -30.36 -1.47
CA GLU A 44 -4.70 -31.41 -1.31
C GLU A 44 -4.06 -32.79 -1.24
N HIS A 45 -3.66 -33.20 -0.06
CA HIS A 45 -3.11 -34.52 0.19
C HIS A 45 -4.20 -35.51 0.64
N THR A 46 -4.12 -36.78 0.22
CA THR A 46 -5.13 -37.80 0.51
C THR A 46 -5.32 -38.08 2.00
N ASN A 47 -4.26 -37.94 2.79
CA ASN A 47 -4.25 -38.28 4.22
C ASN A 47 -4.03 -37.06 5.14
N ASN A 48 -3.60 -35.92 4.61
CA ASN A 48 -3.29 -34.70 5.36
C ASN A 48 -3.82 -33.47 4.64
N ILE A 49 -4.04 -32.36 5.37
CA ILE A 49 -4.47 -31.09 4.80
C ILE A 49 -3.40 -30.52 3.84
N PHE A 50 -2.11 -30.75 4.16
CA PHE A 50 -0.97 -30.39 3.33
C PHE A 50 0.04 -31.54 3.32
N GLY A 51 0.58 -31.88 2.14
CA GLY A 51 1.69 -32.79 1.95
C GLY A 51 2.87 -32.06 1.33
N GLU A 52 4.07 -32.57 1.55
CA GLU A 52 5.30 -32.09 0.92
C GLU A 52 6.04 -33.28 0.32
N ILE A 53 6.59 -33.11 -0.89
CA ILE A 53 7.47 -34.06 -1.54
C ILE A 53 8.87 -33.45 -1.55
N ASP A 54 9.86 -34.13 -0.97
CA ASP A 54 11.22 -33.61 -0.87
C ASP A 54 11.79 -33.26 -2.25
N PHE A 55 11.69 -34.19 -3.22
CA PHE A 55 12.05 -33.94 -4.61
C PHE A 55 11.04 -34.58 -5.58
N VAL A 56 10.64 -33.82 -6.62
CA VAL A 56 9.97 -34.37 -7.81
C VAL A 56 10.89 -34.22 -9.00
N ILE A 57 11.31 -35.32 -9.58
CA ILE A 57 12.23 -35.39 -10.72
C ILE A 57 11.42 -35.65 -11.99
N LEU A 58 11.39 -34.68 -12.88
CA LEU A 58 10.76 -34.78 -14.20
C LEU A 58 11.84 -35.15 -15.22
N SER A 59 11.59 -36.20 -15.97
CA SER A 59 12.53 -36.74 -16.98
C SER A 59 11.75 -37.31 -18.17
N ASN A 60 12.46 -37.66 -19.22
CA ASN A 60 11.85 -38.38 -20.36
C ASN A 60 11.26 -39.73 -19.93
N GLU A 61 11.74 -40.34 -18.84
CA GLU A 61 11.17 -41.58 -18.30
C GLU A 61 9.81 -41.37 -17.61
N GLY A 62 9.51 -40.15 -17.13
CA GLY A 62 8.26 -39.79 -16.46
C GLY A 62 8.46 -38.92 -15.23
N VAL A 63 7.61 -39.12 -14.21
CA VAL A 63 7.58 -38.36 -12.95
C VAL A 63 8.02 -39.23 -11.79
N LEU A 64 9.14 -38.89 -11.14
CA LEU A 64 9.69 -39.60 -9.98
C LEU A 64 9.53 -38.75 -8.72
N CYS A 65 8.81 -39.24 -7.72
CA CYS A 65 8.74 -38.68 -6.38
C CYS A 65 9.83 -39.33 -5.49
N LEU A 66 10.66 -38.51 -4.87
CA LEU A 66 11.75 -38.97 -4.01
C LEU A 66 11.57 -38.45 -2.59
N GLU A 67 11.54 -39.34 -1.62
CA GLU A 67 11.54 -39.04 -0.20
C GLU A 67 12.93 -39.21 0.38
N VAL A 68 13.41 -38.27 1.17
CA VAL A 68 14.76 -38.28 1.75
C VAL A 68 14.68 -38.43 3.26
N LYS A 69 15.38 -39.42 3.78
CA LYS A 69 15.52 -39.63 5.23
C LYS A 69 17.00 -39.60 5.63
N GLY A 70 17.34 -38.57 6.41
CA GLY A 70 18.68 -38.43 6.99
C GLY A 70 18.79 -39.01 8.39
N GLY A 71 20.04 -39.21 8.85
CA GLY A 71 20.36 -39.80 10.13
C GLY A 71 20.19 -41.31 10.16
N GLN A 72 20.09 -41.90 11.36
CA GLN A 72 19.90 -43.34 11.52
C GLN A 72 18.41 -43.68 11.45
N VAL A 73 18.06 -44.64 10.61
CA VAL A 73 16.68 -45.14 10.43
C VAL A 73 16.64 -46.60 10.88
N SER A 74 15.68 -46.94 11.73
CA SER A 74 15.43 -48.31 12.18
C SER A 74 13.93 -48.58 12.31
N ARG A 75 13.55 -49.87 12.30
CA ARG A 75 12.20 -50.29 12.62
C ARG A 75 12.22 -51.29 13.75
N ARG A 76 11.50 -51.03 14.84
CA ARG A 76 11.39 -51.92 15.99
C ARG A 76 9.93 -52.11 16.35
N ASN A 77 9.50 -53.33 16.52
CA ASN A 77 8.10 -53.68 16.85
C ASN A 77 7.08 -53.03 15.91
N GLY A 78 7.40 -52.92 14.60
CA GLY A 78 6.52 -52.29 13.62
C GLY A 78 6.56 -50.75 13.57
N VAL A 79 7.26 -50.10 14.49
CA VAL A 79 7.35 -48.64 14.56
C VAL A 79 8.67 -48.19 13.93
N TRP A 80 8.59 -47.20 13.04
CA TRP A 80 9.77 -46.57 12.45
C TRP A 80 10.37 -45.54 13.40
N GLU A 81 11.66 -45.66 13.64
CA GLU A 81 12.45 -44.76 14.49
C GLU A 81 13.50 -44.04 13.64
N PHE A 82 13.45 -42.69 13.70
CA PHE A 82 14.39 -41.83 13.00
C PHE A 82 15.22 -41.08 14.04
N THR A 83 16.52 -41.33 14.06
CA THR A 83 17.45 -40.71 15.00
C THR A 83 18.28 -39.66 14.27
N ASN A 84 18.14 -38.39 14.67
CA ASN A 84 18.92 -37.32 14.09
C ASN A 84 20.37 -37.30 14.64
N ARG A 85 21.24 -36.47 14.04
CA ARG A 85 22.66 -36.34 14.44
C ARG A 85 22.90 -35.94 15.91
N TYR A 86 21.86 -35.43 16.59
CA TYR A 86 21.90 -35.06 18.02
C TYR A 86 21.37 -36.15 18.93
N GLY A 87 21.09 -37.34 18.41
CA GLY A 87 20.58 -38.49 19.18
C GLY A 87 19.08 -38.41 19.51
N LYS A 88 18.36 -37.40 19.02
CA LYS A 88 16.92 -37.28 19.25
C LYS A 88 16.18 -38.26 18.34
N ILE A 89 15.36 -39.13 18.96
CA ILE A 89 14.55 -40.13 18.27
C ILE A 89 13.14 -39.60 18.04
N SER A 90 12.65 -39.68 16.80
CA SER A 90 11.26 -39.53 16.44
C SER A 90 10.67 -40.85 15.99
N ARG A 91 9.43 -41.15 16.41
CA ARG A 91 8.72 -42.37 16.12
C ARG A 91 7.52 -42.12 15.25
N LYS A 92 7.36 -42.95 14.21
CA LYS A 92 6.20 -42.88 13.29
C LYS A 92 5.71 -44.27 12.97
N ASN A 93 4.40 -44.45 12.84
CA ASN A 93 3.80 -45.70 12.38
C ASN A 93 3.90 -45.83 10.85
N GLU A 94 3.87 -44.72 10.13
CA GLU A 94 4.03 -44.66 8.69
C GLU A 94 5.50 -44.65 8.30
N GLY A 95 5.86 -45.60 7.42
CA GLY A 95 7.22 -45.72 6.90
C GLY A 95 7.48 -44.80 5.70
N PRO A 96 8.76 -44.54 5.34
CA PRO A 96 9.11 -43.66 4.23
C PRO A 96 8.62 -44.18 2.87
N PHE A 97 8.53 -45.48 2.68
CA PHE A 97 7.98 -46.09 1.46
C PHE A 97 6.49 -45.83 1.30
N GLN A 98 5.71 -45.95 2.37
CA GLN A 98 4.28 -45.65 2.37
C GLN A 98 4.04 -44.14 2.16
N GLN A 99 4.84 -43.29 2.82
CA GLN A 99 4.81 -41.85 2.68
C GLN A 99 5.01 -41.42 1.22
N VAL A 100 6.08 -41.91 0.56
CA VAL A 100 6.37 -41.51 -0.82
C VAL A 100 5.36 -42.05 -1.82
N GLN A 101 4.79 -43.24 -1.60
CA GLN A 101 3.69 -43.77 -2.43
C GLN A 101 2.43 -42.91 -2.30
N GLY A 102 2.05 -42.50 -1.08
CA GLY A 102 0.93 -41.60 -0.83
C GLY A 102 1.11 -40.22 -1.51
N ASN A 103 2.32 -39.66 -1.42
CA ASN A 103 2.70 -38.46 -2.09
C ASN A 103 2.59 -38.54 -3.62
N MET A 104 3.11 -39.62 -4.21
CA MET A 104 3.00 -39.89 -5.66
C MET A 104 1.55 -40.01 -6.12
N GLN A 105 0.73 -40.72 -5.36
CA GLN A 105 -0.70 -40.85 -5.68
C GLN A 105 -1.44 -39.52 -5.59
N SER A 106 -1.15 -38.71 -4.58
CA SER A 106 -1.73 -37.38 -4.40
C SER A 106 -1.35 -36.46 -5.55
N LEU A 107 -0.08 -36.48 -5.97
CA LEU A 107 0.41 -35.72 -7.13
C LEU A 107 -0.32 -36.14 -8.42
N ARG A 108 -0.44 -37.46 -8.66
CA ARG A 108 -1.18 -37.99 -9.82
C ARG A 108 -2.66 -37.57 -9.80
N GLN A 109 -3.33 -37.64 -8.65
CA GLN A 109 -4.72 -37.21 -8.52
C GLN A 109 -4.90 -35.71 -8.78
N TYR A 110 -3.95 -34.88 -8.31
CA TYR A 110 -3.93 -33.46 -8.64
C TYR A 110 -3.86 -33.24 -10.15
N MET A 111 -2.95 -33.97 -10.84
CA MET A 111 -2.81 -33.89 -12.28
C MET A 111 -4.09 -34.34 -13.04
N VAL A 112 -4.71 -35.43 -12.57
CA VAL A 112 -5.99 -35.92 -13.14
C VAL A 112 -7.09 -34.88 -13.03
N ARG A 113 -7.22 -34.24 -11.88
CA ARG A 113 -8.24 -33.17 -11.67
C ARG A 113 -7.99 -31.95 -12.55
N ARG A 114 -6.72 -31.62 -12.78
CA ARG A 114 -6.33 -30.42 -13.52
C ARG A 114 -6.39 -30.59 -15.04
N LEU A 115 -6.04 -31.75 -15.56
CA LEU A 115 -5.88 -32.04 -16.98
C LEU A 115 -6.85 -33.09 -17.53
N GLY A 116 -7.45 -33.88 -16.68
CA GLY A 116 -8.28 -35.02 -17.06
C GLY A 116 -7.48 -36.32 -17.28
N ASN A 117 -8.17 -37.49 -17.16
CA ASN A 117 -7.54 -38.82 -17.23
C ASN A 117 -6.91 -39.18 -18.59
N HIS A 118 -7.25 -38.47 -19.65
CA HIS A 118 -6.82 -38.77 -21.02
C HIS A 118 -5.61 -37.96 -21.47
N ASP A 119 -5.19 -36.96 -20.69
CA ASP A 119 -4.04 -36.11 -21.03
C ASP A 119 -2.73 -36.94 -21.01
N PRO A 120 -1.85 -36.85 -22.03
CA PRO A 120 -0.57 -37.54 -22.07
C PRO A 120 0.30 -37.30 -20.82
N LEU A 121 0.26 -36.09 -20.26
CA LEU A 121 1.01 -35.74 -19.04
C LEU A 121 0.52 -36.51 -17.80
N VAL A 122 -0.76 -36.92 -17.78
CA VAL A 122 -1.33 -37.75 -16.71
C VAL A 122 -1.06 -39.22 -16.93
N ARG A 123 -0.92 -39.65 -18.19
CA ARG A 123 -0.65 -41.03 -18.59
C ARG A 123 0.82 -41.39 -18.62
N CYS A 124 1.73 -40.47 -18.30
CA CYS A 124 3.13 -40.76 -18.19
C CYS A 124 3.42 -41.78 -17.07
N GLN A 125 4.61 -42.38 -17.06
CA GLN A 125 5.03 -43.26 -15.98
C GLN A 125 5.25 -42.44 -14.70
N TYR A 126 4.59 -42.85 -13.62
CA TYR A 126 4.88 -42.39 -12.26
C TYR A 126 5.73 -43.40 -11.53
N ALA A 127 6.69 -42.94 -10.77
CA ALA A 127 7.61 -43.70 -9.98
C ALA A 127 7.83 -43.04 -8.62
N CYS A 128 8.20 -43.81 -7.62
CA CYS A 128 8.67 -43.28 -6.34
C CYS A 128 9.87 -44.04 -5.83
N ALA A 129 10.72 -43.38 -5.05
CA ALA A 129 11.89 -43.92 -4.42
C ALA A 129 12.14 -43.30 -3.05
N VAL A 130 12.94 -44.00 -2.21
CA VAL A 130 13.39 -43.52 -0.92
C VAL A 130 14.91 -43.40 -0.92
N ALA A 131 15.42 -42.24 -0.49
CA ALA A 131 16.83 -41.95 -0.35
C ALA A 131 17.25 -41.93 1.13
N MET A 132 18.24 -42.74 1.50
CA MET A 132 18.81 -42.77 2.84
C MET A 132 20.33 -42.58 2.75
N PRO A 133 20.82 -41.37 2.44
CA PRO A 133 22.24 -41.13 2.14
C PRO A 133 23.18 -41.35 3.34
N ASP A 134 22.65 -41.38 4.56
CA ASP A 134 23.42 -41.56 5.79
C ASP A 134 23.40 -43.00 6.29
N CYS A 135 22.62 -43.90 5.68
CA CYS A 135 22.45 -45.29 6.12
C CYS A 135 22.95 -46.28 5.08
N ARG A 136 23.45 -47.44 5.57
CA ARG A 136 23.63 -48.65 4.77
C ARG A 136 22.52 -49.63 5.11
N PHE A 137 21.81 -50.08 4.10
CA PHE A 137 20.73 -51.02 4.27
C PHE A 137 21.26 -52.49 4.23
N GLU A 138 20.93 -53.24 5.27
CA GLU A 138 21.24 -54.69 5.33
C GLU A 138 19.92 -55.45 5.21
N ALA A 139 19.82 -56.27 4.15
CA ALA A 139 18.59 -56.92 3.74
C ALA A 139 18.15 -58.11 4.61
N THR A 140 18.71 -58.29 5.81
CA THR A 140 18.34 -59.39 6.71
C THR A 140 17.07 -59.06 7.48
N GLY A 141 15.97 -59.80 7.22
CA GLY A 141 14.71 -59.63 7.96
C GLY A 141 13.81 -58.51 7.48
N VAL A 142 13.81 -58.19 6.20
CA VAL A 142 13.01 -57.13 5.58
C VAL A 142 11.53 -57.49 5.57
N GLY A 143 10.66 -56.59 6.07
CA GLY A 143 9.21 -56.74 5.99
C GLY A 143 8.69 -56.46 4.59
N ILE A 144 7.45 -56.87 4.31
CA ILE A 144 6.76 -56.72 3.03
C ILE A 144 6.55 -55.24 2.60
N ASP A 145 6.70 -54.32 3.52
CA ASP A 145 6.52 -52.87 3.37
C ASP A 145 7.81 -52.11 2.98
N VAL A 146 8.93 -52.85 2.84
CA VAL A 146 10.20 -52.30 2.36
C VAL A 146 10.51 -52.88 0.99
N VAL A 147 10.75 -52.02 0.03
CA VAL A 147 11.06 -52.38 -1.37
C VAL A 147 12.50 -51.96 -1.66
N PRO A 148 13.45 -52.95 -1.59
CA PRO A 148 14.88 -52.64 -1.75
C PRO A 148 15.25 -52.04 -3.11
N GLU A 149 14.48 -52.41 -4.16
CA GLU A 149 14.71 -51.99 -5.55
C GLU A 149 14.52 -50.47 -5.77
N ILE A 150 13.74 -49.81 -4.91
CA ILE A 150 13.49 -48.35 -4.95
C ILE A 150 14.14 -47.64 -3.77
N LEU A 151 15.05 -48.30 -3.04
CA LEU A 151 15.83 -47.70 -1.98
C LEU A 151 17.24 -47.36 -2.51
N VAL A 152 17.65 -46.12 -2.33
CA VAL A 152 19.04 -45.70 -2.58
C VAL A 152 19.68 -45.35 -1.25
N ASP A 153 20.74 -46.08 -0.90
CA ASP A 153 21.44 -45.96 0.37
C ASP A 153 22.89 -45.48 0.22
N ALA A 154 23.64 -45.43 1.32
CA ALA A 154 25.02 -44.97 1.33
C ALA A 154 26.04 -45.99 0.71
N LYS A 155 25.61 -47.16 0.23
CA LYS A 155 26.49 -48.14 -0.40
C LYS A 155 26.90 -47.80 -1.82
N GLN A 156 26.07 -46.99 -2.49
CA GLN A 156 26.29 -46.62 -3.89
C GLN A 156 26.65 -45.13 -4.00
N PRO A 157 27.54 -44.74 -4.92
CA PRO A 157 27.75 -43.34 -5.22
C PRO A 157 26.46 -42.73 -5.80
N TRP A 158 26.12 -41.54 -5.35
CA TRP A 158 24.92 -40.81 -5.81
C TRP A 158 25.11 -40.42 -7.26
N ASN A 159 24.27 -40.97 -8.13
CA ASN A 159 24.24 -40.65 -9.56
C ASN A 159 22.81 -40.54 -10.00
N LEU A 160 22.40 -39.35 -10.49
CA LEU A 160 21.05 -39.06 -10.87
C LEU A 160 20.55 -39.97 -12.01
N ASP A 161 21.36 -40.21 -13.03
CA ASP A 161 20.98 -41.08 -14.15
C ASP A 161 20.73 -42.52 -13.67
N SER A 162 21.58 -43.03 -12.80
CA SER A 162 21.42 -44.36 -12.22
C SER A 162 20.17 -44.48 -11.35
N LEU A 163 19.89 -43.48 -10.50
CA LEU A 163 18.69 -43.40 -9.67
C LEU A 163 17.43 -43.44 -10.55
N VAL A 164 17.37 -42.61 -11.57
CA VAL A 164 16.22 -42.51 -12.47
C VAL A 164 16.01 -43.82 -13.23
N ASN A 165 17.07 -44.35 -13.87
CA ASN A 165 16.97 -45.56 -14.68
C ASN A 165 16.59 -46.80 -13.85
N GLN A 166 17.19 -46.98 -12.68
CA GLN A 166 16.88 -48.12 -11.79
C GLN A 166 15.43 -48.02 -11.29
N THR A 167 15.02 -46.85 -10.81
CA THR A 167 13.67 -46.67 -10.25
C THR A 167 12.60 -46.84 -11.31
N PHE A 168 12.74 -46.23 -12.48
CA PHE A 168 11.75 -46.40 -13.57
C PHE A 168 11.77 -47.81 -14.13
N GLY A 169 12.92 -48.48 -14.20
CA GLY A 169 13.02 -49.90 -14.59
C GLY A 169 12.13 -50.78 -13.71
N TYR A 170 12.27 -50.67 -12.39
CA TYR A 170 11.43 -51.38 -11.42
C TYR A 170 9.92 -51.07 -11.58
N TRP A 171 9.54 -49.78 -11.65
CA TRP A 171 8.14 -49.41 -11.73
C TRP A 171 7.50 -49.80 -13.06
N ARG A 172 8.22 -49.74 -14.19
CA ARG A 172 7.72 -50.22 -15.50
C ARG A 172 7.42 -51.70 -15.46
N GLN A 173 8.41 -52.49 -14.96
CA GLN A 173 8.21 -53.93 -14.82
C GLN A 173 7.02 -54.27 -13.91
N THR A 174 6.90 -53.58 -12.77
CA THR A 174 5.77 -53.76 -11.84
C THR A 174 4.44 -53.40 -12.48
N CYS A 175 4.36 -52.33 -13.30
CA CYS A 175 3.15 -51.95 -14.02
C CYS A 175 2.77 -52.99 -15.08
N ILE A 176 3.73 -53.53 -15.82
CA ILE A 176 3.47 -54.56 -16.81
C ILE A 176 2.93 -55.83 -16.13
N GLU A 177 3.57 -56.28 -15.03
CA GLU A 177 3.15 -57.46 -14.29
C GLU A 177 1.77 -57.35 -13.65
N LYS A 178 1.45 -56.17 -13.09
CA LYS A 178 0.15 -55.96 -12.38
C LYS A 178 -0.97 -55.53 -13.29
N HIS A 179 -0.71 -54.79 -14.36
CA HIS A 179 -1.74 -54.09 -15.15
C HIS A 179 -1.66 -54.38 -16.64
N GLY A 180 -0.62 -55.06 -17.11
CA GLY A 180 -0.47 -55.42 -18.53
C GLY A 180 -0.02 -54.26 -19.44
N PHE A 181 0.35 -53.12 -18.89
CA PHE A 181 0.82 -51.97 -19.65
C PHE A 181 1.83 -51.16 -18.84
N GLU A 182 2.62 -50.34 -19.52
CA GLU A 182 3.53 -49.37 -18.90
C GLU A 182 3.02 -47.92 -19.17
N GLY A 183 3.44 -46.98 -18.31
CA GLY A 183 3.14 -45.57 -18.52
C GLY A 183 3.94 -44.97 -19.69
N GLY A 184 3.42 -43.91 -20.28
CA GLY A 184 4.06 -43.17 -21.36
C GLY A 184 5.38 -42.50 -20.95
N ARG A 185 6.22 -42.22 -21.95
CA ARG A 185 7.41 -41.36 -21.80
C ARG A 185 7.06 -39.92 -22.09
N LEU A 186 7.86 -38.99 -21.58
CA LEU A 186 7.67 -37.55 -21.78
C LEU A 186 8.70 -37.03 -22.79
N THR A 187 8.28 -36.12 -23.63
CA THR A 187 9.15 -35.28 -24.45
C THR A 187 9.71 -34.12 -23.63
N ASP A 188 10.78 -33.49 -24.11
CA ASP A 188 11.36 -32.30 -23.46
C ASP A 188 10.38 -31.16 -23.27
N ALA A 189 9.50 -30.93 -24.25
CA ALA A 189 8.44 -29.91 -24.17
C ALA A 189 7.38 -30.24 -23.11
N GLU A 190 7.05 -31.54 -22.95
CA GLU A 190 6.11 -31.99 -21.91
C GLU A 190 6.72 -31.90 -20.52
N ILE A 191 8.02 -32.11 -20.36
CA ILE A 191 8.74 -31.86 -19.11
C ILE A 191 8.62 -30.39 -18.70
N ASP A 192 8.87 -29.45 -19.61
CA ASP A 192 8.74 -28.01 -19.33
C ASP A 192 7.30 -27.63 -19.00
N LYS A 193 6.33 -28.17 -19.73
CA LYS A 193 4.91 -27.95 -19.46
C LYS A 193 4.49 -28.46 -18.07
N LEU A 194 4.98 -29.64 -17.66
CA LEU A 194 4.77 -30.18 -16.33
C LEU A 194 5.41 -29.33 -15.23
N ALA A 195 6.65 -28.91 -15.42
CA ALA A 195 7.35 -28.05 -14.47
C ALA A 195 6.59 -26.74 -14.24
N ASN A 196 6.13 -26.08 -15.32
CA ASN A 196 5.32 -24.89 -15.23
C ASN A 196 3.94 -25.12 -14.58
N LEU A 197 3.32 -26.27 -14.80
CA LEU A 197 2.04 -26.61 -14.17
C LEU A 197 2.17 -26.87 -12.66
N LEU A 198 3.26 -27.53 -12.24
CA LEU A 198 3.47 -27.93 -10.84
C LEU A 198 4.11 -26.81 -10.01
N ARG A 199 4.95 -25.98 -10.62
CA ARG A 199 5.66 -24.88 -9.97
C ARG A 199 5.94 -23.74 -10.95
N GLY A 200 4.88 -23.22 -11.57
CA GLY A 200 4.96 -22.04 -12.43
C GLY A 200 5.16 -20.75 -11.62
N ASP A 201 5.78 -19.76 -12.26
CA ASP A 201 5.91 -18.44 -11.70
C ASP A 201 4.54 -17.78 -11.58
N PHE A 202 4.26 -17.16 -10.43
CA PHE A 202 3.11 -16.31 -10.23
C PHE A 202 3.48 -15.14 -9.32
N GLN A 203 2.76 -14.05 -9.51
CA GLN A 203 2.92 -12.87 -8.67
C GLN A 203 1.58 -12.51 -8.05
N PHE A 204 1.53 -12.44 -6.72
CA PHE A 204 0.42 -11.79 -6.04
C PHE A 204 0.58 -10.29 -6.21
N VAL A 205 -0.30 -9.68 -6.99
CA VAL A 205 -0.40 -8.22 -7.06
C VAL A 205 -1.21 -7.78 -5.85
N PRO A 206 -0.67 -6.95 -4.95
CA PRO A 206 -1.44 -6.41 -3.83
C PRO A 206 -2.73 -5.78 -4.32
N SER A 207 -3.83 -5.96 -3.60
CA SER A 207 -5.08 -5.28 -3.93
C SER A 207 -4.85 -3.76 -3.93
N MET A 208 -5.62 -3.03 -4.72
CA MET A 208 -5.54 -1.55 -4.73
C MET A 208 -5.68 -1.00 -3.31
N LYS A 209 -6.61 -1.55 -2.53
CA LYS A 209 -6.81 -1.16 -1.13
C LYS A 209 -5.55 -1.36 -0.28
N ASP A 210 -4.92 -2.53 -0.35
CA ASP A 210 -3.72 -2.83 0.43
C ASP A 210 -2.54 -1.94 0.00
N ALA A 211 -2.40 -1.68 -1.30
CA ALA A 211 -1.39 -0.77 -1.82
C ALA A 211 -1.61 0.66 -1.29
N VAL A 212 -2.85 1.15 -1.32
CA VAL A 212 -3.24 2.47 -0.80
C VAL A 212 -3.02 2.55 0.71
N GLU A 213 -3.47 1.56 1.50
CA GLU A 213 -3.33 1.55 2.95
C GLU A 213 -1.86 1.54 3.38
N ARG A 214 -1.02 0.74 2.73
CA ARG A 214 0.41 0.72 2.99
C ARG A 214 1.05 2.06 2.66
N THR A 215 0.74 2.64 1.51
CA THR A 215 1.26 3.95 1.08
C THR A 215 0.86 5.05 2.08
N VAL A 216 -0.40 5.06 2.52
CA VAL A 216 -0.88 6.05 3.52
C VAL A 216 -0.15 5.86 4.85
N LYS A 217 0.06 4.62 5.29
CA LYS A 217 0.81 4.35 6.52
C LYS A 217 2.25 4.87 6.46
N GLU A 218 2.92 4.71 5.32
CA GLU A 218 4.27 5.25 5.10
C GLU A 218 4.27 6.79 5.08
N LEU A 219 3.25 7.41 4.47
CA LEU A 219 3.10 8.87 4.43
C LEU A 219 2.80 9.48 5.82
N CYS A 220 2.08 8.77 6.68
CA CYS A 220 1.74 9.24 8.03
C CYS A 220 2.91 9.16 9.02
N ALA A 221 4.02 8.51 8.70
CA ALA A 221 5.20 8.50 9.54
C ALA A 221 5.87 9.89 9.50
N LEU A 222 6.09 10.48 10.69
CA LEU A 222 6.87 11.73 10.78
C LEU A 222 8.28 11.53 10.22
N THR A 223 8.73 12.48 9.40
CA THR A 223 10.10 12.49 8.90
C THR A 223 11.06 13.02 9.96
N ALA A 224 12.36 12.75 9.79
CA ALA A 224 13.40 13.32 10.66
C ALA A 224 13.32 14.85 10.71
N GLU A 225 13.09 15.50 9.56
CA GLU A 225 12.91 16.96 9.48
C GLU A 225 11.72 17.45 10.36
N GLN A 226 10.61 16.73 10.36
CA GLN A 226 9.44 17.09 11.17
C GLN A 226 9.71 16.92 12.67
N TYR A 227 10.46 15.89 13.04
CA TYR A 227 10.90 15.72 14.44
C TYR A 227 11.87 16.83 14.89
N GLU A 228 12.82 17.22 14.06
CA GLU A 228 13.73 18.34 14.35
C GLU A 228 12.96 19.66 14.55
N VAL A 229 11.95 19.92 13.71
CA VAL A 229 11.06 21.07 13.90
C VAL A 229 10.36 21.00 15.24
N LEU A 230 9.70 19.87 15.55
CA LEU A 230 9.00 19.70 16.83
C LEU A 230 9.91 19.93 18.05
N GLU A 231 11.13 19.43 18.02
CA GLU A 231 12.09 19.66 19.12
C GLU A 231 12.46 21.15 19.24
N SER A 232 12.69 21.83 18.11
CA SER A 232 13.03 23.26 18.12
C SER A 232 11.88 24.18 18.58
N LEU A 233 10.62 23.74 18.48
CA LEU A 233 9.45 24.48 18.96
C LEU A 233 9.41 24.61 20.49
N PHE A 234 10.03 23.69 21.23
CA PHE A 234 10.08 23.78 22.69
C PHE A 234 10.99 24.89 23.18
N GLU A 235 12.02 25.21 22.43
CA GLU A 235 13.01 26.23 22.79
C GLU A 235 12.60 27.64 22.33
N ASN A 236 11.59 27.73 21.42
CA ASN A 236 11.21 28.99 20.79
C ASN A 236 9.72 29.28 20.98
N PRO A 237 9.38 30.26 21.82
CA PRO A 237 7.98 30.58 22.13
C PRO A 237 7.21 31.14 20.93
N ARG A 238 7.88 31.74 19.97
CA ARG A 238 7.24 32.39 18.79
C ARG A 238 7.83 31.80 17.51
N THR A 239 7.00 31.09 16.73
CA THR A 239 7.48 30.35 15.57
C THR A 239 6.61 30.55 14.34
N MET A 240 7.24 30.61 13.18
CA MET A 240 6.61 30.71 11.87
C MET A 240 7.10 29.57 10.98
N ILE A 241 6.26 28.57 10.75
CA ILE A 241 6.58 27.36 10.02
C ILE A 241 5.97 27.43 8.62
N SER A 242 6.80 27.65 7.62
CA SER A 242 6.38 27.62 6.22
C SER A 242 6.58 26.24 5.60
N GLY A 243 5.76 25.88 4.65
CA GLY A 243 5.93 24.63 3.91
C GLY A 243 4.91 24.51 2.80
N VAL A 244 5.26 23.77 1.76
CA VAL A 244 4.34 23.50 0.64
C VAL A 244 3.15 22.63 1.07
N ALA A 245 2.15 22.53 0.19
CA ALA A 245 1.07 21.57 0.37
C ALA A 245 1.63 20.16 0.62
N GLY A 246 1.19 19.53 1.71
CA GLY A 246 1.65 18.19 2.06
C GLY A 246 2.96 18.11 2.84
N ALA A 247 3.56 19.23 3.25
CA ALA A 247 4.74 19.20 4.11
C ALA A 247 4.49 18.76 5.57
N GLY A 248 3.22 18.46 5.91
CA GLY A 248 2.84 18.00 7.24
C GLY A 248 2.62 19.10 8.27
N LYS A 249 2.41 20.35 7.84
CA LYS A 249 2.18 21.51 8.72
C LYS A 249 1.10 21.23 9.78
N THR A 250 -0.10 20.83 9.35
CA THR A 250 -1.22 20.49 10.25
C THR A 250 -0.88 19.34 11.21
N LEU A 251 -0.09 18.34 10.76
CA LEU A 251 0.33 17.23 11.60
C LEU A 251 1.27 17.70 12.71
N ILE A 252 2.25 18.53 12.38
CA ILE A 252 3.18 19.13 13.33
C ILE A 252 2.42 20.05 14.29
N ALA A 253 1.51 20.88 13.79
CA ALA A 253 0.67 21.78 14.57
C ALA A 253 -0.18 21.03 15.61
N MET A 254 -0.85 19.94 15.20
CA MET A 254 -1.61 19.09 16.12
C MET A 254 -0.72 18.43 17.18
N GLU A 255 0.47 17.97 16.80
CA GLU A 255 1.40 17.33 17.73
C GLU A 255 1.97 18.36 18.73
N GLN A 256 2.29 19.59 18.30
CA GLN A 256 2.67 20.68 19.19
C GLN A 256 1.55 20.99 20.19
N ALA A 257 0.30 21.07 19.71
CA ALA A 257 -0.86 21.30 20.57
C ALA A 257 -1.02 20.21 21.63
N ARG A 258 -0.91 18.92 21.24
CA ARG A 258 -0.99 17.79 22.18
C ARG A 258 0.07 17.84 23.27
N ARG A 259 1.31 18.08 22.88
CA ARG A 259 2.43 18.17 23.82
C ARG A 259 2.23 19.30 24.81
N ALA A 260 1.85 20.50 24.35
CA ALA A 260 1.56 21.63 25.22
C ALA A 260 0.40 21.34 26.19
N TYR A 261 -0.67 20.70 25.72
CA TYR A 261 -1.79 20.26 26.56
C TYR A 261 -1.33 19.29 27.66
N TRP A 262 -0.48 18.32 27.33
CA TRP A 262 0.03 17.37 28.32
C TRP A 262 1.03 18.00 29.29
N GLU A 263 1.61 19.15 28.95
CA GLU A 263 2.38 20.00 29.87
C GLU A 263 1.48 20.86 30.78
N GLY A 264 0.16 20.78 30.62
CA GLY A 264 -0.81 21.51 31.43
C GLY A 264 -1.10 22.93 30.94
N LYS A 265 -0.68 23.28 29.73
CA LYS A 265 -0.93 24.60 29.11
C LYS A 265 -2.36 24.67 28.53
N SER A 266 -2.98 25.83 28.62
CA SER A 266 -4.18 26.17 27.86
C SER A 266 -3.82 26.41 26.40
N VAL A 267 -4.48 25.70 25.46
CA VAL A 267 -4.14 25.75 24.03
C VAL A 267 -5.39 26.12 23.22
N LEU A 268 -5.23 27.10 22.31
CA LEU A 268 -6.21 27.42 21.30
C LEU A 268 -5.65 27.08 19.90
N TYR A 269 -6.42 26.29 19.13
CA TYR A 269 -6.06 25.95 17.75
C TYR A 269 -6.97 26.68 16.78
N LEU A 270 -6.43 27.68 16.09
CA LEU A 270 -7.13 28.51 15.12
C LEU A 270 -6.81 28.10 13.69
N CYS A 271 -7.81 28.12 12.82
CA CYS A 271 -7.62 27.98 11.38
C CYS A 271 -8.64 28.85 10.62
N PHE A 272 -8.46 28.97 9.32
CA PHE A 272 -9.41 29.69 8.46
C PHE A 272 -10.59 28.81 8.05
N ASN A 273 -10.32 27.55 7.71
CA ASN A 273 -11.29 26.65 7.09
C ASN A 273 -12.05 25.82 8.13
N HIS A 274 -13.39 25.91 8.12
CA HIS A 274 -14.28 25.16 9.01
C HIS A 274 -14.06 23.63 8.93
N SER A 275 -13.81 23.09 7.74
CA SER A 275 -13.58 21.64 7.59
C SER A 275 -12.27 21.17 8.23
N ILE A 276 -11.23 22.02 8.22
CA ILE A 276 -9.97 21.74 8.92
C ILE A 276 -10.21 21.81 10.43
N ALA A 277 -10.88 22.83 10.92
CA ALA A 277 -11.23 22.96 12.34
C ALA A 277 -11.97 21.72 12.84
N GLN A 278 -12.99 21.29 12.13
CA GLN A 278 -13.73 20.06 12.48
C GLN A 278 -12.85 18.82 12.45
N TYR A 279 -11.96 18.68 11.47
CA TYR A 279 -11.04 17.55 11.39
C TYR A 279 -10.10 17.50 12.60
N VAL A 280 -9.46 18.63 12.92
CA VAL A 280 -8.53 18.76 14.05
C VAL A 280 -9.26 18.50 15.36
N GLN A 281 -10.43 19.11 15.58
CA GLN A 281 -11.27 18.90 16.75
C GLN A 281 -11.60 17.40 16.94
N HIS A 282 -12.00 16.72 15.88
CA HIS A 282 -12.27 15.28 15.92
C HIS A 282 -11.02 14.45 16.28
N GLN A 283 -9.83 14.82 15.78
CA GLN A 283 -8.59 14.12 16.14
C GLN A 283 -8.27 14.31 17.64
N PHE A 284 -8.43 15.52 18.17
CA PHE A 284 -8.23 15.77 19.60
C PHE A 284 -9.22 14.99 20.46
N GLU A 285 -10.50 14.96 20.11
CA GLU A 285 -11.52 14.16 20.80
C GLU A 285 -11.18 12.66 20.81
N LYS A 286 -10.72 12.13 19.67
CA LYS A 286 -10.29 10.73 19.55
C LYS A 286 -9.12 10.39 20.46
N ASP A 287 -8.21 11.34 20.64
CA ASP A 287 -7.01 11.19 21.49
C ASP A 287 -7.29 11.55 22.96
N ASN A 288 -8.55 11.87 23.31
CA ASN A 288 -8.97 12.36 24.64
C ASN A 288 -8.20 13.63 25.08
N VAL A 289 -7.96 14.53 24.15
CA VAL A 289 -7.31 15.82 24.36
C VAL A 289 -8.36 16.91 24.25
N TYR A 290 -8.49 17.75 25.28
CA TYR A 290 -9.54 18.79 25.37
C TYR A 290 -8.96 20.14 24.95
N ILE A 291 -8.65 20.26 23.67
CA ILE A 291 -8.19 21.51 23.02
C ILE A 291 -9.33 22.02 22.15
N GLU A 292 -9.59 23.33 22.19
CA GLU A 292 -10.53 23.98 21.28
C GLU A 292 -9.87 24.20 19.91
N ALA A 293 -10.39 23.53 18.88
CA ALA A 293 -9.98 23.71 17.49
C ALA A 293 -11.14 24.32 16.69
N VAL A 294 -10.99 25.58 16.27
CA VAL A 294 -12.09 26.41 15.76
C VAL A 294 -11.58 27.38 14.68
N THR A 295 -12.46 27.87 13.82
CA THR A 295 -12.09 28.98 12.93
C THR A 295 -12.01 30.29 13.71
N LEU A 296 -11.11 31.21 13.32
CA LEU A 296 -11.01 32.51 13.95
C LEU A 296 -12.35 33.27 13.95
N HIS A 297 -13.10 33.21 12.84
CA HIS A 297 -14.42 33.83 12.77
C HIS A 297 -15.42 33.22 13.74
N ALA A 298 -15.48 31.89 13.85
CA ALA A 298 -16.39 31.23 14.79
C ALA A 298 -16.00 31.53 16.25
N PHE A 299 -14.71 31.58 16.56
CA PHE A 299 -14.21 31.96 17.88
C PHE A 299 -14.62 33.41 18.24
N MET A 300 -14.41 34.36 17.32
CA MET A 300 -14.81 35.74 17.55
C MET A 300 -16.35 35.89 17.70
N MET A 301 -17.13 35.23 16.85
CA MET A 301 -18.60 35.23 16.95
C MET A 301 -19.07 34.68 18.30
N HIS A 302 -18.53 33.54 18.74
CA HIS A 302 -18.86 32.96 20.03
C HIS A 302 -18.52 33.89 21.19
N THR A 303 -17.34 34.50 21.17
CA THR A 303 -16.88 35.44 22.18
C THR A 303 -17.75 36.71 22.21
N CYS A 304 -18.23 37.17 21.07
CA CYS A 304 -19.14 38.33 20.97
C CYS A 304 -20.62 37.99 21.22
N GLY A 305 -20.98 36.71 21.42
CA GLY A 305 -22.38 36.27 21.56
C GLY A 305 -23.21 36.44 20.27
N ILE A 306 -22.57 36.37 19.10
CA ILE A 306 -23.20 36.52 17.79
C ILE A 306 -23.54 35.14 17.23
N GLU A 307 -24.80 34.92 16.87
CA GLU A 307 -25.22 33.69 16.19
C GLU A 307 -24.93 33.76 14.68
N TRP A 308 -24.56 32.63 14.10
CA TRP A 308 -24.31 32.53 12.65
C TRP A 308 -25.61 32.66 11.85
N SER A 309 -25.58 33.43 10.77
CA SER A 309 -26.64 33.52 9.79
C SER A 309 -26.08 33.41 8.36
N PRO A 310 -26.80 32.78 7.43
CA PRO A 310 -26.38 32.72 6.02
C PRO A 310 -26.36 34.10 5.32
N ASP A 311 -26.98 35.10 5.91
CA ASP A 311 -27.07 36.46 5.35
C ASP A 311 -25.88 37.36 5.72
N LEU A 312 -24.94 36.86 6.52
CA LEU A 312 -23.74 37.60 6.92
C LEU A 312 -22.81 37.80 5.71
N SER A 313 -22.50 39.08 5.45
CA SER A 313 -21.71 39.50 4.31
C SER A 313 -20.21 39.29 4.54
N GLN A 314 -19.42 39.29 3.47
CA GLN A 314 -17.95 39.28 3.57
C GLN A 314 -17.44 40.51 4.36
N TYR A 315 -18.05 41.66 4.18
CA TYR A 315 -17.74 42.90 4.93
C TYR A 315 -17.91 42.71 6.43
N PHE A 316 -18.97 41.97 6.85
CA PHE A 316 -19.16 41.62 8.26
C PHE A 316 -17.92 40.88 8.82
N TYR A 317 -17.47 39.82 8.16
CA TYR A 317 -16.35 39.05 8.64
C TYR A 317 -15.01 39.80 8.63
N GLU A 318 -14.79 40.64 7.62
CA GLU A 318 -13.52 41.36 7.46
C GLU A 318 -13.41 42.63 8.30
N LYS A 319 -14.54 43.27 8.66
CA LYS A 319 -14.55 44.59 9.32
C LYS A 319 -15.39 44.64 10.59
N GLU A 320 -16.67 44.26 10.52
CA GLU A 320 -17.59 44.48 11.65
C GLU A 320 -17.33 43.53 12.80
N LEU A 321 -17.11 42.25 12.51
CA LEU A 321 -16.83 41.21 13.51
C LEU A 321 -15.51 41.47 14.27
N PRO A 322 -14.40 41.78 13.61
CA PRO A 322 -13.17 42.15 14.29
C PRO A 322 -13.35 43.41 15.17
N ALA A 323 -14.01 44.46 14.66
CA ALA A 323 -14.26 45.67 15.43
C ALA A 323 -15.11 45.38 16.70
N THR A 324 -16.15 44.55 16.57
CA THR A 324 -16.99 44.14 17.70
C THR A 324 -16.18 43.32 18.71
N PHE A 325 -15.34 42.39 18.23
CA PHE A 325 -14.46 41.56 19.07
C PHE A 325 -13.43 42.42 19.84
N MET A 326 -12.87 43.45 19.20
CA MET A 326 -11.95 44.37 19.86
C MET A 326 -12.62 45.21 20.97
N ALA A 327 -13.93 45.35 20.96
CA ALA A 327 -14.69 46.04 22.00
C ALA A 327 -15.08 45.15 23.21
N VAL A 328 -14.89 43.83 23.13
CA VAL A 328 -15.19 42.91 24.25
C VAL A 328 -14.17 43.12 25.37
N GLU A 329 -14.62 43.33 26.61
CA GLU A 329 -13.71 43.57 27.75
C GLU A 329 -12.95 42.32 28.19
N ASN A 330 -13.63 41.19 28.28
CA ASN A 330 -13.06 39.92 28.79
C ASN A 330 -12.94 38.90 27.67
N VAL A 331 -11.82 38.91 26.97
CA VAL A 331 -11.47 37.89 25.97
C VAL A 331 -10.61 36.80 26.64
N PRO A 332 -10.93 35.51 26.46
CA PRO A 332 -10.10 34.44 27.00
C PRO A 332 -8.70 34.46 26.36
N ALA A 333 -7.65 34.35 27.16
CA ALA A 333 -6.26 34.26 26.73
C ALA A 333 -5.71 32.84 26.98
N TYR A 334 -4.80 32.42 26.12
CA TYR A 334 -4.27 31.06 26.10
C TYR A 334 -2.74 31.06 26.19
N ASP A 335 -2.18 30.08 26.92
CA ASP A 335 -0.72 29.90 27.05
C ASP A 335 -0.04 29.57 25.71
N LEU A 336 -0.76 28.93 24.77
CA LEU A 336 -0.29 28.66 23.41
C LEU A 336 -1.42 28.89 22.41
N VAL A 337 -1.18 29.72 21.41
CA VAL A 337 -2.09 29.87 20.26
C VAL A 337 -1.43 29.32 19.01
N ILE A 338 -2.06 28.33 18.39
CA ILE A 338 -1.62 27.75 17.11
C ILE A 338 -2.53 28.27 16.00
N ILE A 339 -1.91 28.76 14.92
CA ILE A 339 -2.60 29.28 13.75
C ILE A 339 -2.22 28.40 12.56
N ASP A 340 -3.15 27.58 12.09
CA ASP A 340 -2.97 26.74 10.89
C ASP A 340 -3.61 27.39 9.67
N GLU A 341 -3.02 27.16 8.48
CA GLU A 341 -3.37 27.83 7.23
C GLU A 341 -3.29 29.38 7.38
N GLY A 342 -2.25 29.84 8.07
CA GLY A 342 -2.07 31.23 8.45
C GLY A 342 -2.05 32.22 7.29
N GLN A 343 -1.72 31.81 6.06
CA GLN A 343 -1.74 32.68 4.88
C GLN A 343 -3.13 33.33 4.63
N ASP A 344 -4.18 32.71 5.10
CA ASP A 344 -5.56 33.23 4.96
C ASP A 344 -5.98 34.13 6.16
N LEU A 345 -5.18 34.17 7.25
CA LEU A 345 -5.43 34.91 8.49
C LEU A 345 -4.43 36.05 8.76
N LEU A 346 -3.31 36.10 8.03
CA LEU A 346 -2.26 37.11 8.23
C LEU A 346 -2.63 38.48 7.63
N THR A 347 -3.58 39.14 8.26
CA THR A 347 -3.97 40.54 7.98
C THR A 347 -3.82 41.35 9.26
N ASP A 348 -3.60 42.70 9.14
CA ASP A 348 -3.48 43.58 10.31
C ASP A 348 -4.64 43.40 11.28
N THR A 349 -5.87 43.46 10.75
CA THR A 349 -7.08 43.36 11.53
C THR A 349 -7.23 42.06 12.32
N TYR A 350 -6.91 40.93 11.69
CA TYR A 350 -6.99 39.61 12.39
C TYR A 350 -5.83 39.41 13.36
N MET A 351 -4.65 39.94 13.05
CA MET A 351 -3.51 39.84 13.97
C MET A 351 -3.72 40.67 15.24
N GLU A 352 -4.40 41.82 15.17
CA GLU A 352 -4.83 42.57 16.35
C GLU A 352 -5.83 41.75 17.23
N CYS A 353 -6.74 41.04 16.60
CA CYS A 353 -7.66 40.15 17.33
C CYS A 353 -6.92 38.98 17.97
N ILE A 354 -5.94 38.39 17.27
CA ILE A 354 -5.14 37.26 17.75
C ILE A 354 -4.23 37.72 18.91
N ASP A 355 -3.68 38.91 18.87
CA ASP A 355 -2.88 39.48 19.94
C ASP A 355 -3.60 39.44 21.28
N ARG A 356 -4.91 39.68 21.30
CA ARG A 356 -5.74 39.66 22.51
C ARG A 356 -6.00 38.26 23.09
N VAL A 357 -5.85 37.20 22.29
CA VAL A 357 -6.08 35.81 22.73
C VAL A 357 -4.81 35.09 23.10
N VAL A 358 -3.65 35.63 22.75
CA VAL A 358 -2.34 35.13 23.19
C VAL A 358 -2.06 35.70 24.59
N GLN A 359 -1.79 34.82 25.55
CA GLN A 359 -1.35 35.25 26.87
C GLN A 359 -0.06 36.08 26.74
N ASP A 360 -0.02 37.28 27.29
CA ASP A 360 1.06 38.27 27.16
C ASP A 360 1.26 38.85 25.75
N GLY A 361 0.27 38.65 24.84
CA GLY A 361 0.25 39.20 23.48
C GLY A 361 1.25 38.56 22.52
N LEU A 362 1.26 39.02 21.28
CA LEU A 362 2.15 38.49 20.23
C LEU A 362 3.63 38.78 20.47
N SER A 363 3.96 39.86 21.19
CA SER A 363 5.34 40.27 21.46
C SER A 363 6.03 39.37 22.47
N ASP A 364 5.34 38.96 23.54
CA ASP A 364 5.93 38.25 24.68
C ASP A 364 5.34 36.84 24.90
N GLY A 365 4.15 36.59 24.39
CA GLY A 365 3.42 35.32 24.51
C GLY A 365 3.96 34.19 23.64
N THR A 366 3.32 33.03 23.75
CA THR A 366 3.73 31.84 22.98
C THR A 366 2.70 31.53 21.88
N TRP A 367 3.18 31.45 20.65
CA TRP A 367 2.35 31.16 19.50
C TRP A 367 3.14 30.49 18.35
N ALA A 368 2.42 29.78 17.49
CA ALA A 368 2.98 29.16 16.28
C ALA A 368 2.07 29.42 15.07
N ILE A 369 2.63 29.89 13.97
CA ILE A 369 1.92 30.11 12.71
C ILE A 369 2.44 29.14 11.66
N TYR A 370 1.53 28.31 11.14
CA TYR A 370 1.77 27.37 10.05
C TYR A 370 1.13 27.92 8.78
N TYR A 371 1.89 28.10 7.70
CA TYR A 371 1.40 28.72 6.48
C TYR A 371 2.05 28.16 5.21
N ASP A 372 1.33 28.31 4.09
CA ASP A 372 1.82 27.96 2.75
C ASP A 372 1.82 29.22 1.88
N PRO A 373 2.97 29.79 1.54
CA PRO A 373 3.03 30.99 0.74
C PRO A 373 2.47 30.83 -0.67
N ASN A 374 2.37 29.59 -1.20
CA ASN A 374 1.89 29.30 -2.54
C ASN A 374 0.38 29.04 -2.61
N GLN A 375 -0.32 28.94 -1.49
CA GLN A 375 -1.78 28.74 -1.41
C GLN A 375 -2.56 30.00 -1.02
N ASN A 376 -1.93 31.15 -1.10
CA ASN A 376 -2.58 32.43 -0.83
C ASN A 376 -3.50 32.84 -1.98
N ILE A 377 -4.82 32.64 -1.80
CA ILE A 377 -5.85 32.95 -2.80
C ILE A 377 -6.46 34.35 -2.55
N PHE A 378 -6.39 34.85 -1.31
CA PHE A 378 -7.13 36.05 -0.89
C PHE A 378 -6.27 37.32 -0.81
N ASN A 379 -4.94 37.17 -0.62
CA ASN A 379 -4.03 38.30 -0.51
C ASN A 379 -2.97 38.26 -1.62
N SER A 380 -2.40 39.39 -2.00
CA SER A 380 -1.24 39.37 -2.89
C SER A 380 -0.03 38.77 -2.16
N TYR A 381 0.85 38.09 -2.89
CA TYR A 381 2.09 37.51 -2.35
C TYR A 381 2.92 38.58 -1.61
N ALA A 382 2.98 39.81 -2.14
CA ALA A 382 3.72 40.91 -1.54
C ALA A 382 3.15 41.35 -0.17
N GLN A 383 1.82 41.31 0.01
CA GLN A 383 1.19 41.66 1.30
C GLN A 383 1.49 40.59 2.36
N LEU A 384 1.41 39.32 2.00
CA LEU A 384 1.74 38.23 2.89
C LEU A 384 3.22 38.28 3.33
N ASP A 385 4.15 38.47 2.39
CA ASP A 385 5.58 38.55 2.67
C ASP A 385 5.92 39.75 3.57
N ALA A 386 5.30 40.90 3.33
CA ALA A 386 5.45 42.10 4.17
C ALA A 386 4.96 41.83 5.61
N MET A 387 3.80 41.18 5.78
CA MET A 387 3.26 40.82 7.10
C MET A 387 4.17 39.84 7.84
N ILE A 388 4.64 38.79 7.17
CA ILE A 388 5.55 37.80 7.72
C ILE A 388 6.85 38.49 8.19
N THR A 389 7.40 39.35 7.36
CA THR A 389 8.63 40.09 7.68
C THR A 389 8.43 41.03 8.87
N ARG A 390 7.29 41.73 8.94
CA ARG A 390 6.95 42.58 10.06
C ARG A 390 6.85 41.80 11.37
N LEU A 391 6.01 40.76 11.40
CA LEU A 391 5.82 39.91 12.57
C LEU A 391 7.16 39.35 13.08
N ARG A 392 7.97 38.81 12.18
CA ARG A 392 9.29 38.29 12.54
C ARG A 392 10.19 39.34 13.18
N ASN A 393 10.22 40.54 12.66
CA ASN A 393 11.09 41.63 13.17
C ASN A 393 10.57 42.19 14.49
N GLU A 394 9.26 42.34 14.65
CA GLU A 394 8.64 42.93 15.86
C GLU A 394 8.61 41.94 17.03
N THR A 395 8.45 40.64 16.76
CA THR A 395 8.29 39.60 17.79
C THR A 395 9.52 38.69 17.96
N TYR A 396 10.55 38.86 17.13
CA TYR A 396 11.73 38.00 17.06
C TYR A 396 11.35 36.51 16.83
N ALA A 397 10.27 36.25 16.10
CA ALA A 397 9.81 34.92 15.82
C ALA A 397 10.78 34.13 14.95
N MET A 398 11.08 32.90 15.35
CA MET A 398 11.89 31.98 14.58
C MET A 398 11.12 31.51 13.34
N SER A 399 11.80 31.49 12.20
CA SER A 399 11.23 30.98 10.95
C SER A 399 11.83 29.64 10.57
N TRP A 400 10.98 28.68 10.23
CA TRP A 400 11.38 27.37 9.73
C TRP A 400 10.70 27.06 8.39
N LYS A 401 11.39 26.37 7.49
CA LYS A 401 10.85 25.97 6.20
C LYS A 401 10.90 24.45 6.04
N LEU A 402 9.74 23.82 5.89
CA LEU A 402 9.63 22.40 5.61
C LEU A 402 9.85 22.11 4.12
N HIS A 403 10.72 21.15 3.83
CA HIS A 403 11.12 20.77 2.48
C HIS A 403 10.57 19.43 2.02
N ALA A 404 10.21 18.53 2.95
CA ALA A 404 9.66 17.23 2.61
C ALA A 404 8.18 17.35 2.19
N ASN A 405 7.77 16.62 1.16
CA ASN A 405 6.34 16.40 0.86
C ASN A 405 5.95 15.01 1.42
N CYS A 406 5.19 15.03 2.51
CA CYS A 406 4.75 13.82 3.24
C CYS A 406 3.29 13.45 2.93
N ARG A 407 2.60 14.20 2.06
CA ARG A 407 1.22 13.93 1.67
C ARG A 407 1.11 13.11 0.41
N ASN A 408 1.88 13.46 -0.61
CA ASN A 408 1.74 12.89 -1.93
C ASN A 408 2.85 11.88 -2.20
N THR A 409 2.53 10.82 -2.94
CA THR A 409 3.54 9.92 -3.49
C THR A 409 4.36 10.61 -4.57
N LYS A 410 5.54 10.05 -4.89
CA LYS A 410 6.38 10.53 -6.01
C LYS A 410 5.59 10.58 -7.31
N GLN A 411 4.74 9.59 -7.57
CA GLN A 411 3.92 9.48 -8.77
C GLN A 411 2.90 10.63 -8.86
N ILE A 412 2.20 10.94 -7.76
CA ILE A 412 1.23 12.04 -7.73
C ILE A 412 1.93 13.39 -7.84
N ALA A 413 3.03 13.59 -7.12
CA ALA A 413 3.78 14.84 -7.18
C ALA A 413 4.34 15.11 -8.59
N ASN A 414 4.92 14.11 -9.24
CA ASN A 414 5.40 14.22 -10.62
C ASN A 414 4.25 14.46 -11.61
N ALA A 415 3.14 13.73 -11.46
CA ALA A 415 1.96 13.92 -12.31
C ALA A 415 1.41 15.35 -12.17
N ASN A 416 1.41 15.90 -10.96
CA ASN A 416 0.96 17.27 -10.72
C ASN A 416 1.84 18.30 -11.44
N ILE A 417 3.18 18.16 -11.39
CA ILE A 417 4.10 19.01 -12.17
C ILE A 417 3.83 18.89 -13.66
N LEU A 418 3.69 17.66 -14.16
CA LEU A 418 3.47 17.39 -15.60
C LEU A 418 2.13 17.95 -16.12
N MET A 419 1.10 17.98 -15.26
CA MET A 419 -0.21 18.54 -15.60
C MET A 419 -0.25 20.07 -15.55
N THR A 420 0.49 20.67 -14.63
CA THR A 420 0.27 22.08 -14.27
C THR A 420 1.46 22.98 -14.56
N ASN A 421 2.64 22.43 -14.78
CA ASN A 421 3.91 23.17 -14.85
C ASN A 421 4.17 24.06 -13.62
N ILE A 422 3.55 23.72 -12.48
CA ILE A 422 3.82 24.37 -11.21
C ILE A 422 4.90 23.54 -10.49
N PRO A 423 6.06 24.12 -10.20
CA PRO A 423 7.12 23.39 -9.54
C PRO A 423 6.69 22.85 -8.17
N ASN A 424 6.94 21.60 -7.92
CA ASN A 424 6.75 21.05 -6.59
C ASN A 424 7.97 21.45 -5.73
N GLN A 425 7.77 22.32 -4.77
CA GLN A 425 8.86 22.78 -3.90
C GLN A 425 9.23 21.74 -2.81
N GLY A 426 8.41 20.71 -2.60
CA GLY A 426 8.69 19.66 -1.63
C GLY A 426 9.17 18.37 -2.30
N LYS A 427 10.13 17.68 -1.67
CA LYS A 427 10.64 16.40 -2.17
C LYS A 427 9.76 15.24 -1.64
N PRO A 428 8.98 14.55 -2.48
CA PRO A 428 8.21 13.38 -2.05
C PRO A 428 9.17 12.22 -1.74
N THR A 429 8.96 11.56 -0.62
CA THR A 429 9.81 10.45 -0.15
C THR A 429 9.23 9.09 -0.49
N VAL A 430 7.90 8.95 -0.46
CA VAL A 430 7.17 7.69 -0.60
C VAL A 430 6.79 7.43 -2.06
N SER A 431 6.97 6.19 -2.52
CA SER A 431 6.46 5.74 -3.82
C SER A 431 5.10 5.08 -3.66
N GLY A 432 4.21 5.28 -4.62
CA GLY A 432 2.84 4.73 -4.62
C GLY A 432 2.40 4.23 -6.00
N PRO A 433 1.12 3.90 -6.15
CA PRO A 433 0.54 3.53 -7.43
C PRO A 433 0.71 4.62 -8.50
N GLN A 434 0.71 4.20 -9.76
CA GLN A 434 0.73 5.13 -10.90
C GLN A 434 -0.58 5.92 -10.97
N VAL A 435 -0.47 7.20 -11.36
CA VAL A 435 -1.64 8.04 -11.64
C VAL A 435 -2.34 7.52 -12.89
N LYS A 436 -3.66 7.35 -12.79
CA LYS A 436 -4.48 6.89 -13.92
C LYS A 436 -5.14 8.06 -14.64
N TYR A 437 -4.88 8.14 -15.93
CA TYR A 437 -5.50 9.13 -16.84
C TYR A 437 -6.48 8.43 -17.77
N ASP A 438 -7.65 9.00 -17.97
CA ASP A 438 -8.60 8.56 -18.98
C ASP A 438 -9.29 9.78 -19.61
N SER A 439 -9.46 9.77 -20.93
CA SER A 439 -10.14 10.86 -21.64
C SER A 439 -11.59 10.50 -21.90
N TYR A 440 -12.50 11.47 -21.84
CA TYR A 440 -13.90 11.28 -22.17
C TYR A 440 -14.33 12.12 -23.37
N SER A 441 -15.39 11.67 -24.05
CA SER A 441 -16.05 12.38 -25.14
C SER A 441 -17.50 12.67 -24.79
N GLY A 442 -17.73 13.84 -24.17
CA GLY A 442 -19.06 14.29 -23.71
C GLY A 442 -19.48 13.69 -22.38
N LYS A 443 -20.55 14.26 -21.81
CA LYS A 443 -20.94 14.02 -20.41
C LYS A 443 -21.42 12.60 -20.10
N GLU A 444 -22.03 11.91 -21.05
CA GLU A 444 -22.48 10.53 -20.84
C GLU A 444 -21.31 9.55 -20.77
N ASP A 445 -20.29 9.74 -21.64
CA ASP A 445 -19.06 8.93 -21.58
C ASP A 445 -18.29 9.20 -20.28
N GLU A 446 -18.20 10.47 -19.87
CA GLU A 446 -17.60 10.86 -18.59
C GLU A 446 -18.29 10.16 -17.42
N ARG A 447 -19.63 10.19 -17.36
CA ARG A 447 -20.42 9.51 -16.33
C ARG A 447 -20.17 8.00 -16.28
N GLN A 448 -20.11 7.35 -17.45
CA GLN A 448 -19.84 5.91 -17.53
C GLN A 448 -18.45 5.58 -16.98
N LYS A 449 -17.45 6.38 -17.29
CA LYS A 449 -16.07 6.23 -16.78
C LYS A 449 -15.98 6.49 -15.29
N ILE A 450 -16.66 7.51 -14.77
CA ILE A 450 -16.77 7.73 -13.33
C ILE A 450 -17.35 6.50 -12.63
N ASN A 451 -18.46 5.96 -13.16
CA ASN A 451 -19.09 4.77 -12.61
C ASN A 451 -18.16 3.54 -12.64
N ALA A 452 -17.39 3.36 -13.71
CA ALA A 452 -16.41 2.29 -13.84
C ALA A 452 -15.28 2.41 -12.78
N ILE A 453 -14.73 3.62 -12.59
CA ILE A 453 -13.71 3.89 -11.58
C ILE A 453 -14.26 3.66 -10.16
N VAL A 454 -15.46 4.17 -9.86
CA VAL A 454 -16.08 3.96 -8.54
C VAL A 454 -16.33 2.47 -8.28
N ARG A 455 -16.71 1.70 -9.30
CA ARG A 455 -16.87 0.24 -9.20
C ARG A 455 -15.53 -0.43 -8.92
N GLU A 456 -14.48 -0.12 -9.68
CA GLU A 456 -13.13 -0.64 -9.47
C GLU A 456 -12.63 -0.40 -8.04
N ILE A 457 -12.81 0.83 -7.53
CA ILE A 457 -12.39 1.21 -6.18
C ILE A 457 -13.16 0.41 -5.13
N LYS A 458 -14.49 0.27 -5.28
CA LYS A 458 -15.33 -0.48 -4.34
C LYS A 458 -15.07 -1.98 -4.38
N ASP A 459 -14.87 -2.54 -5.56
CA ASP A 459 -14.56 -3.96 -5.74
C ASP A 459 -13.20 -4.32 -5.10
N SER A 460 -12.28 -3.35 -4.99
CA SER A 460 -11.04 -3.51 -4.23
C SER A 460 -11.24 -3.57 -2.70
N GLY A 461 -12.45 -3.31 -2.21
CA GLY A 461 -12.80 -3.28 -0.79
C GLY A 461 -12.67 -1.91 -0.11
N ALA A 462 -12.38 -0.83 -0.86
CA ALA A 462 -12.38 0.52 -0.33
C ALA A 462 -13.80 1.00 0.04
N ILE A 463 -13.88 1.83 1.05
CA ILE A 463 -15.16 2.35 1.58
C ILE A 463 -15.29 3.86 1.35
N GLY A 464 -16.45 4.41 1.64
CA GLY A 464 -16.77 5.82 1.37
C GLY A 464 -15.84 6.86 2.00
N SER A 465 -15.13 6.50 3.09
CA SER A 465 -14.11 7.36 3.71
C SER A 465 -12.76 7.35 2.97
N ASP A 466 -12.52 6.38 2.08
CA ASP A 466 -11.21 6.20 1.46
C ASP A 466 -11.03 7.02 0.18
N PHE A 467 -12.12 7.46 -0.45
CA PHE A 467 -12.05 8.18 -1.72
C PHE A 467 -13.05 9.34 -1.82
N ILE A 468 -12.75 10.28 -2.71
CA ILE A 468 -13.59 11.43 -3.04
C ILE A 468 -13.53 11.74 -4.52
N ILE A 469 -14.64 12.23 -5.05
CA ILE A 469 -14.75 12.82 -6.38
C ILE A 469 -14.62 14.34 -6.25
N LEU A 470 -13.68 14.93 -6.97
CA LEU A 470 -13.46 16.39 -7.02
C LEU A 470 -13.77 16.93 -8.41
N SER A 471 -14.55 17.99 -8.45
CA SER A 471 -14.92 18.72 -9.66
C SER A 471 -14.68 20.22 -9.48
N ARG A 472 -14.45 20.93 -10.55
CA ARG A 472 -14.50 22.41 -10.57
C ARG A 472 -15.94 22.92 -10.45
N TYR A 473 -16.94 22.10 -10.77
CA TYR A 473 -18.35 22.45 -10.77
C TYR A 473 -19.11 21.84 -9.59
N THR A 474 -20.15 22.53 -9.12
CA THR A 474 -21.11 21.94 -8.17
C THR A 474 -21.96 20.86 -8.85
N LEU A 475 -22.55 19.95 -8.09
CA LEU A 475 -23.44 18.91 -8.65
C LEU A 475 -24.66 19.46 -9.38
N SER A 476 -25.13 20.66 -9.02
CA SER A 476 -26.24 21.33 -9.69
C SER A 476 -25.84 22.01 -11.00
N ASN A 477 -24.54 22.14 -11.28
CA ASN A 477 -24.07 22.76 -12.51
C ASN A 477 -24.25 21.77 -13.69
N PRO A 478 -24.89 22.21 -14.82
CA PRO A 478 -25.05 21.34 -15.99
C PRO A 478 -23.75 20.81 -16.62
N LEU A 479 -22.64 21.49 -16.35
CA LEU A 479 -21.32 21.08 -16.83
C LEU A 479 -20.66 19.98 -15.98
N ASN A 480 -21.24 19.62 -14.83
CA ASN A 480 -20.72 18.54 -13.99
C ASN A 480 -20.97 17.18 -14.63
N GLY A 481 -19.93 16.33 -14.72
CA GLY A 481 -20.00 15.00 -15.35
C GLY A 481 -20.96 14.02 -14.68
N LEU A 482 -21.20 14.16 -13.38
CA LEU A 482 -22.23 13.38 -12.67
C LEU A 482 -23.64 13.94 -12.91
N GLY A 483 -23.76 15.25 -13.13
CA GLY A 483 -25.01 15.95 -13.43
C GLY A 483 -26.16 15.61 -12.49
N LEU A 484 -27.40 15.76 -13.00
CA LEU A 484 -28.62 15.42 -12.27
C LEU A 484 -28.87 13.91 -12.14
N THR A 485 -28.22 13.09 -12.95
CA THR A 485 -28.41 11.61 -12.98
C THR A 485 -27.59 10.89 -11.91
N GLY A 486 -26.49 11.50 -11.43
CA GLY A 486 -25.64 10.92 -10.38
C GLY A 486 -24.97 9.60 -10.78
N LEU A 487 -24.70 8.78 -9.78
CA LEU A 487 -24.09 7.45 -9.96
C LEU A 487 -25.13 6.38 -10.33
N ASP A 488 -24.68 5.33 -11.00
CA ASP A 488 -25.49 4.16 -11.32
C ASP A 488 -26.02 3.47 -10.05
N LYS A 489 -27.21 2.85 -10.17
CA LYS A 489 -27.81 2.10 -9.06
C LYS A 489 -26.85 1.02 -8.55
N GLY A 490 -26.67 0.96 -7.24
CA GLY A 490 -25.81 -0.02 -6.57
C GLY A 490 -24.37 0.45 -6.30
N LEU A 491 -23.90 1.54 -6.92
CA LEU A 491 -22.57 2.08 -6.65
C LEU A 491 -22.49 2.90 -5.35
N GLY A 492 -23.62 3.20 -4.72
CA GLY A 492 -23.69 3.91 -3.45
C GLY A 492 -24.44 5.23 -3.54
N THR A 493 -24.47 5.95 -2.43
CA THR A 493 -25.16 7.24 -2.33
C THR A 493 -24.16 8.36 -2.46
N LEU A 494 -24.33 9.21 -3.48
CA LEU A 494 -23.54 10.42 -3.65
C LEU A 494 -23.82 11.40 -2.53
N LYS A 495 -22.81 11.85 -1.83
CA LYS A 495 -22.88 12.80 -0.72
C LYS A 495 -22.00 14.01 -0.99
N THR A 496 -22.60 15.17 -1.09
CA THR A 496 -21.88 16.42 -1.02
C THR A 496 -21.38 16.63 0.40
N MET A 497 -20.23 17.18 0.52
CA MET A 497 -19.42 17.37 1.72
C MET A 497 -20.11 17.18 3.08
N GLY A 498 -19.60 16.23 3.81
CA GLY A 498 -19.71 16.10 5.25
C GLY A 498 -18.36 15.66 5.81
N PRO A 499 -18.17 15.66 7.13
CA PRO A 499 -16.95 15.20 7.75
C PRO A 499 -16.56 13.80 7.26
N ILE A 500 -15.29 13.61 6.89
CA ILE A 500 -14.75 12.34 6.36
C ILE A 500 -15.09 11.16 7.26
N TRP A 501 -14.97 11.33 8.57
CA TRP A 501 -15.25 10.31 9.59
C TRP A 501 -16.73 9.96 9.76
N LYS A 502 -17.65 10.75 9.22
CA LYS A 502 -19.09 10.45 9.20
C LYS A 502 -19.54 9.73 7.92
N ALA A 503 -18.63 9.50 6.96
CA ALA A 503 -18.96 8.78 5.74
C ALA A 503 -19.29 7.32 6.05
N ARG A 504 -20.44 6.85 5.53
CA ARG A 504 -20.86 5.45 5.63
C ARG A 504 -20.16 4.60 4.56
N LYS A 505 -20.08 3.30 4.78
CA LYS A 505 -19.45 2.35 3.84
C LYS A 505 -19.94 2.51 2.38
N ASN A 506 -21.23 2.80 2.20
CA ASN A 506 -21.86 2.93 0.88
C ASN A 506 -21.90 4.36 0.34
N ASP A 507 -21.43 5.35 1.08
CA ASP A 507 -21.38 6.72 0.58
C ASP A 507 -20.29 6.84 -0.51
N VAL A 508 -20.52 7.75 -1.46
CA VAL A 508 -19.52 8.23 -2.41
C VAL A 508 -19.43 9.73 -2.20
N ARG A 509 -18.29 10.20 -1.74
CA ARG A 509 -18.11 11.61 -1.40
C ARG A 509 -17.82 12.42 -2.64
N PHE A 510 -18.43 13.61 -2.69
CA PHE A 510 -18.21 14.60 -3.72
C PHE A 510 -17.94 15.97 -3.10
N SER A 511 -17.04 16.74 -3.69
CA SER A 511 -16.83 18.14 -3.36
C SER A 511 -16.39 18.93 -4.59
N THR A 512 -16.59 20.23 -4.54
CA THR A 512 -15.84 21.13 -5.43
C THR A 512 -14.37 21.18 -4.97
N ILE A 513 -13.45 21.44 -5.91
CA ILE A 513 -12.02 21.59 -5.60
C ILE A 513 -11.79 22.66 -4.53
N SER A 514 -12.45 23.80 -4.66
CA SER A 514 -12.36 24.91 -3.69
C SER A 514 -12.93 24.52 -2.32
N GLY A 515 -14.04 23.78 -2.28
CA GLY A 515 -14.65 23.30 -1.03
C GLY A 515 -13.82 22.23 -0.32
N PHE A 516 -12.90 21.56 -1.01
CA PHE A 516 -12.02 20.56 -0.46
C PHE A 516 -10.59 21.09 -0.18
N LYS A 517 -10.38 22.40 -0.27
CA LYS A 517 -9.09 23.05 0.07
C LYS A 517 -8.73 22.73 1.53
N GLY A 518 -7.48 22.37 1.78
CA GLY A 518 -6.96 22.04 3.11
C GLY A 518 -7.19 20.60 3.55
N LEU A 519 -8.13 19.88 2.94
CA LEU A 519 -8.41 18.48 3.23
C LEU A 519 -7.61 17.55 2.31
N GLU A 520 -7.66 16.24 2.60
CA GLU A 520 -7.01 15.20 1.83
C GLU A 520 -7.83 13.91 1.79
N SER A 521 -7.54 13.05 0.83
CA SER A 521 -8.17 11.73 0.71
C SER A 521 -7.16 10.72 0.23
N LYS A 522 -7.29 9.47 0.67
CA LYS A 522 -6.43 8.37 0.22
C LYS A 522 -6.46 8.23 -1.31
N ILE A 523 -7.67 8.31 -1.88
CA ILE A 523 -7.91 8.23 -3.32
C ILE A 523 -8.70 9.46 -3.75
N VAL A 524 -8.26 10.13 -4.81
CA VAL A 524 -8.97 11.24 -5.44
C VAL A 524 -9.31 10.88 -6.88
N ILE A 525 -10.55 11.18 -7.27
CA ILE A 525 -11.04 11.10 -8.65
C ILE A 525 -11.30 12.54 -9.11
N MET A 526 -10.43 13.08 -9.94
CA MET A 526 -10.63 14.38 -10.57
C MET A 526 -11.50 14.21 -11.81
N ILE A 527 -12.59 14.94 -11.89
CA ILE A 527 -13.52 14.96 -13.03
C ILE A 527 -13.67 16.38 -13.57
N ASP A 528 -14.29 16.51 -14.72
CA ASP A 528 -14.54 17.81 -15.38
C ASP A 528 -13.23 18.58 -15.67
N VAL A 529 -12.16 17.89 -16.03
CA VAL A 529 -10.90 18.53 -16.42
C VAL A 529 -10.99 18.91 -17.91
N ASP A 530 -11.47 20.12 -18.18
CA ASP A 530 -11.74 20.58 -19.55
C ASP A 530 -10.51 21.18 -20.24
N HIS A 531 -9.56 21.71 -19.46
CA HIS A 531 -8.36 22.42 -19.95
C HIS A 531 -7.16 22.16 -19.02
N PHE A 532 -5.94 22.37 -19.57
CA PHE A 532 -4.69 22.27 -18.82
C PHE A 532 -3.81 23.53 -18.90
N SER A 533 -4.06 24.44 -19.85
CA SER A 533 -3.12 25.51 -20.21
C SER A 533 -3.43 26.85 -19.59
N ASP A 534 -4.70 27.19 -19.29
CA ASP A 534 -5.05 28.47 -18.68
C ASP A 534 -4.65 28.53 -17.21
N GLU A 535 -4.33 29.72 -16.71
CA GLU A 535 -3.73 29.93 -15.39
C GLU A 535 -4.66 29.48 -14.25
N ASP A 536 -5.94 29.82 -14.32
CA ASP A 536 -6.94 29.46 -13.30
C ASP A 536 -7.15 27.94 -13.22
N THR A 537 -7.26 27.28 -14.38
CA THR A 537 -7.43 25.81 -14.44
C THR A 537 -6.17 25.09 -13.99
N ARG A 538 -4.98 25.59 -14.34
CA ARG A 538 -3.72 25.04 -13.84
C ARG A 538 -3.65 25.06 -12.33
N LEU A 539 -4.04 26.17 -11.70
CA LEU A 539 -4.06 26.30 -10.25
C LEU A 539 -5.09 25.36 -9.60
N LEU A 540 -6.30 25.27 -10.18
CA LEU A 540 -7.33 24.33 -9.71
C LEU A 540 -6.87 22.87 -9.83
N ASN A 541 -6.30 22.49 -10.96
CA ASN A 541 -5.76 21.15 -11.18
C ASN A 541 -4.62 20.83 -10.20
N TYR A 542 -3.73 21.80 -9.94
CA TYR A 542 -2.68 21.67 -8.92
C TYR A 542 -3.26 21.42 -7.54
N VAL A 543 -4.25 22.21 -7.13
CA VAL A 543 -4.91 22.04 -5.83
C VAL A 543 -5.58 20.68 -5.75
N ALA A 544 -6.34 20.26 -6.75
CA ALA A 544 -7.07 19.00 -6.75
C ALA A 544 -6.12 17.78 -6.68
N ALA A 545 -5.09 17.75 -7.52
CA ALA A 545 -4.12 16.65 -7.52
C ALA A 545 -3.36 16.56 -6.19
N SER A 546 -3.03 17.71 -5.58
CA SER A 546 -2.35 17.75 -4.28
C SER A 546 -3.19 17.22 -3.11
N ARG A 547 -4.50 16.96 -3.29
CA ARG A 547 -5.39 16.38 -2.27
C ARG A 547 -5.29 14.85 -2.19
N ALA A 548 -4.72 14.19 -3.20
CA ALA A 548 -4.55 12.74 -3.23
C ALA A 548 -3.34 12.30 -2.41
N CYS A 549 -3.54 11.39 -1.44
CA CYS A 549 -2.42 10.84 -0.69
C CYS A 549 -1.74 9.70 -1.44
N ALA A 550 -2.49 8.69 -1.84
CA ALA A 550 -1.92 7.44 -2.36
C ALA A 550 -2.29 7.15 -3.83
N MET A 551 -3.50 7.50 -4.27
CA MET A 551 -3.99 7.20 -5.62
C MET A 551 -4.73 8.38 -6.22
N LEU A 552 -4.46 8.64 -7.51
CA LEU A 552 -5.10 9.73 -8.27
C LEU A 552 -5.63 9.18 -9.59
N TYR A 553 -6.89 9.47 -9.88
CA TYR A 553 -7.53 9.31 -11.18
C TYR A 553 -7.80 10.69 -11.75
N VAL A 554 -7.51 10.90 -13.03
CA VAL A 554 -7.75 12.16 -13.76
C VAL A 554 -8.59 11.85 -14.99
N LEU A 555 -9.86 12.26 -14.96
CA LEU A 555 -10.77 12.19 -16.10
C LEU A 555 -10.80 13.56 -16.79
N TYR A 556 -10.36 13.60 -18.04
CA TYR A 556 -10.24 14.86 -18.80
C TYR A 556 -10.96 14.79 -20.13
N ASP A 557 -11.40 15.96 -20.63
CA ASP A 557 -12.04 16.07 -21.95
C ASP A 557 -11.03 15.71 -23.06
N GLY A 558 -11.41 14.80 -23.96
CA GLY A 558 -10.56 14.36 -25.07
C GLY A 558 -10.09 15.52 -25.97
N ASN A 559 -10.84 16.61 -26.04
CA ASN A 559 -10.44 17.83 -26.75
C ASN A 559 -9.21 18.52 -26.11
N ALA A 560 -8.98 18.31 -24.82
CA ALA A 560 -7.83 18.86 -24.10
C ALA A 560 -6.54 18.00 -24.21
N GLU A 561 -6.56 16.88 -24.94
CA GLU A 561 -5.40 15.97 -25.07
C GLU A 561 -4.16 16.67 -25.62
N GLN A 562 -4.31 17.54 -26.62
CA GLN A 562 -3.17 18.28 -27.18
C GLN A 562 -2.58 19.27 -26.15
N GLU A 563 -3.41 19.94 -25.36
CA GLU A 563 -2.95 20.81 -24.27
C GLU A 563 -2.19 19.98 -23.22
N ARG A 564 -2.73 18.83 -22.81
CA ARG A 564 -2.12 17.91 -21.86
C ARG A 564 -0.74 17.46 -22.33
N GLN A 565 -0.59 17.07 -23.60
CA GLN A 565 0.70 16.67 -24.16
C GLN A 565 1.71 17.81 -24.17
N ASN A 566 1.28 19.02 -24.51
CA ASN A 566 2.13 20.21 -24.48
C ASN A 566 2.60 20.53 -23.03
N MET A 567 1.70 20.39 -22.04
CA MET A 567 2.04 20.57 -20.64
C MET A 567 3.06 19.52 -20.16
N ILE A 568 2.89 18.25 -20.53
CA ILE A 568 3.82 17.17 -20.20
C ILE A 568 5.21 17.48 -20.79
N LEU A 569 5.30 17.87 -22.07
CA LEU A 569 6.57 18.18 -22.71
C LEU A 569 7.31 19.33 -22.02
N SER A 570 6.61 20.40 -21.65
CA SER A 570 7.20 21.52 -20.91
C SER A 570 7.54 21.17 -19.47
N GLY A 571 6.75 20.32 -18.81
CA GLY A 571 6.97 19.85 -17.44
C GLY A 571 8.16 18.90 -17.30
N PHE A 572 8.49 18.10 -18.29
CA PHE A 572 9.68 17.24 -18.29
C PHE A 572 10.99 18.02 -18.07
N ILE A 573 11.06 19.24 -18.56
CA ILE A 573 12.22 20.12 -18.35
C ILE A 573 12.39 20.44 -16.86
N GLN A 574 11.29 20.52 -16.11
CA GLN A 574 11.31 20.86 -14.66
C GLN A 574 11.50 19.63 -13.76
N VAL A 575 11.11 18.43 -14.17
CA VAL A 575 11.30 17.19 -13.40
C VAL A 575 12.73 16.66 -13.51
N GLY A 576 13.45 16.99 -14.59
CA GLY A 576 14.82 16.56 -14.87
C GLY A 576 15.92 17.44 -14.26
N THR A 577 15.56 18.55 -13.66
CA THR A 577 16.47 19.45 -12.92
C THR A 577 16.24 19.31 -11.40
#